data_846fe1ebba6eacf33a381ad0298ec357
#
_entry.id   846fe1ebba6eacf33a381ad0298ec357
#
_cell.length_a   1.000
_cell.length_b   1.000
_cell.length_c   1.000
_cell.angle_alpha   90.00
_cell.angle_beta   90.00
_cell.angle_gamma   90.00
#
_symmetry.space_group_name_H-M   'P 1'
#
loop_
_entity.id
_entity.type
_entity.pdbx_description
1 polymer ?
#
loop_
_entity_poly.entity_id
_entity_poly.type
_entity_poly.pdbx_seq_one_letter_code
_entity_poly.pdbx_strand_id
1 'polypeptide(L)'
;MVAAKYQETKEKGKAEMQKVVAVSLTSDMWTSINMDAYLAVTCHFIDDHDKLGTVLLGVEKFPNSHTAANIAQVKTTLMLEWGITDKVGCLVTDAAPNMIACARNLKIRHAVCIAHNLNLIVLKSFEHTPGLNDMRTKSRKIVTYFRTSTTAKERLTQVQERMGGPSLKMIQEVDTRWNSTFHMLDRLYQQREPVGAALASLNTDLTPLTSQEYEAIGECLRVLSPFQQATVELSEEKRVSGSKVIPLMNMLQRAVDSEGTNMTTSMAGKLAENLVRRLRDTLSNLESLSVMTMATMLDPRFRTHGFFSQSKASEAVTRLKAECATVIRTTAVTPSPSDAPSPPPQPAQAAGPATTSGSQTSQDRWIP
;
A
#
# COMPACT_ATOMS: atom_id res chain seq x y z
N MET A 1 -9.19 27.88 17.03
CA MET A 1 -8.29 26.82 17.57
C MET A 1 -7.97 25.76 16.51
N VAL A 2 -8.94 25.10 15.85
CA VAL A 2 -8.66 24.05 14.83
C VAL A 2 -7.91 24.61 13.62
N ALA A 3 -8.36 25.72 13.03
CA ALA A 3 -7.72 26.33 11.86
C ALA A 3 -6.25 26.74 12.12
N ALA A 4 -5.98 27.33 13.29
CA ALA A 4 -4.61 27.71 13.66
C ALA A 4 -3.69 26.47 13.80
N LYS A 5 -4.21 25.38 14.42
CA LYS A 5 -3.45 24.14 14.56
C LYS A 5 -3.22 23.44 13.22
N TYR A 6 -4.20 23.47 12.33
CA TYR A 6 -4.06 22.99 10.97
C TYR A 6 -2.96 23.74 10.23
N GLN A 7 -2.96 25.07 10.27
CA GLN A 7 -1.94 25.88 9.60
C GLN A 7 -0.55 25.63 10.16
N GLU A 8 -0.41 25.56 11.49
CA GLU A 8 0.87 25.22 12.15
C GLU A 8 1.41 23.86 11.67
N THR A 9 0.52 22.83 11.60
CA THR A 9 0.90 21.49 11.18
C THR A 9 1.29 21.46 9.70
N LYS A 10 0.57 22.21 8.85
CA LYS A 10 0.86 22.35 7.43
C LYS A 10 2.22 23.01 7.18
N GLU A 11 2.52 24.09 7.89
CA GLU A 11 3.83 24.76 7.76
C GLU A 11 5.00 23.89 8.25
N LYS A 12 4.80 23.10 9.32
CA LYS A 12 5.79 22.09 9.74
C LYS A 12 6.03 21.05 8.65
N GLY A 13 4.98 20.52 8.07
CA GLY A 13 5.09 19.55 6.96
C GLY A 13 5.80 20.14 5.74
N LYS A 14 5.51 21.39 5.37
CA LYS A 14 6.20 22.10 4.29
C LYS A 14 7.70 22.27 4.59
N ALA A 15 8.07 22.62 5.81
CA ALA A 15 9.45 22.77 6.22
C ALA A 15 10.21 21.43 6.13
N GLU A 16 9.57 20.31 6.47
CA GLU A 16 10.14 18.98 6.27
C GLU A 16 10.33 18.66 4.79
N MET A 17 9.33 18.97 3.94
CA MET A 17 9.41 18.75 2.49
C MET A 17 10.57 19.51 1.83
N GLN A 18 10.99 20.65 2.35
CA GLN A 18 12.15 21.39 1.82
C GLN A 18 13.45 20.62 1.98
N LYS A 19 13.62 19.83 3.03
CA LYS A 19 14.84 19.08 3.34
C LYS A 19 14.97 17.80 2.53
N VAL A 20 13.86 17.21 2.08
CA VAL A 20 13.85 15.91 1.39
C VAL A 20 14.27 16.03 -0.06
N VAL A 21 15.08 15.09 -0.52
CA VAL A 21 15.58 15.04 -1.90
C VAL A 21 14.53 14.47 -2.85
N ALA A 22 13.78 13.45 -2.44
CA ALA A 22 12.78 12.78 -3.27
C ALA A 22 11.57 12.33 -2.44
N VAL A 23 10.41 12.32 -3.07
CA VAL A 23 9.15 11.89 -2.47
C VAL A 23 8.39 10.93 -3.38
N SER A 24 7.53 10.11 -2.80
CA SER A 24 6.52 9.32 -3.53
C SER A 24 5.13 9.78 -3.10
N LEU A 25 4.19 9.78 -4.03
CA LEU A 25 2.80 10.14 -3.74
C LEU A 25 1.91 8.89 -3.80
N THR A 26 0.98 8.79 -2.87
CA THR A 26 -0.20 7.93 -3.01
C THR A 26 -1.43 8.80 -3.19
N SER A 27 -2.37 8.35 -4.01
CA SER A 27 -3.60 9.09 -4.24
C SER A 27 -4.77 8.15 -4.42
N ASP A 28 -5.89 8.48 -3.78
CA ASP A 28 -7.13 7.74 -3.86
C ASP A 28 -8.30 8.71 -4.13
N MET A 29 -9.35 8.19 -4.79
CA MET A 29 -10.57 8.93 -5.07
C MET A 29 -11.77 8.10 -4.65
N TRP A 30 -12.68 8.70 -3.90
CA TRP A 30 -13.90 8.03 -3.47
C TRP A 30 -15.11 8.95 -3.52
N THR A 31 -16.28 8.34 -3.52
CA THR A 31 -17.56 9.05 -3.40
C THR A 31 -18.13 8.79 -2.02
N SER A 32 -18.52 9.86 -1.32
CA SER A 32 -19.16 9.78 -0.02
C SER A 32 -20.62 9.26 -0.13
N ILE A 33 -21.22 8.95 1.02
CA ILE A 33 -22.64 8.56 1.09
C ILE A 33 -23.54 9.66 0.52
N ASN A 34 -23.14 10.91 0.63
CA ASN A 34 -23.86 12.07 0.10
C ASN A 34 -23.59 12.33 -1.39
N MET A 35 -22.98 11.38 -2.10
CA MET A 35 -22.61 11.48 -3.53
C MET A 35 -21.59 12.57 -3.84
N ASP A 36 -20.86 13.08 -2.84
CA ASP A 36 -19.73 13.97 -3.05
C ASP A 36 -18.46 13.16 -3.38
N ALA A 37 -17.77 13.51 -4.45
CA ALA A 37 -16.48 12.93 -4.79
C ALA A 37 -15.34 13.67 -4.06
N TYR A 38 -14.34 12.91 -3.62
CA TYR A 38 -13.15 13.41 -2.95
C TYR A 38 -11.90 12.80 -3.56
N LEU A 39 -10.83 13.59 -3.63
CA LEU A 39 -9.49 13.17 -4.01
C LEU A 39 -8.54 13.44 -2.85
N ALA A 40 -7.88 12.40 -2.34
CA ALA A 40 -6.79 12.54 -1.38
C ALA A 40 -5.44 12.37 -2.07
N VAL A 41 -4.44 13.12 -1.60
CA VAL A 41 -3.04 12.95 -2.00
C VAL A 41 -2.18 12.95 -0.75
N THR A 42 -1.44 11.86 -0.55
CA THR A 42 -0.51 11.68 0.57
C THR A 42 0.91 11.58 0.04
N CYS A 43 1.84 12.25 0.69
CA CYS A 43 3.26 12.25 0.38
C CYS A 43 4.00 11.34 1.35
N HIS A 44 4.93 10.54 0.82
CA HIS A 44 5.81 9.65 1.57
C HIS A 44 7.26 9.97 1.23
N PHE A 45 8.13 9.98 2.21
CA PHE A 45 9.54 10.31 2.07
C PHE A 45 10.39 9.63 3.14
N ILE A 46 11.69 9.61 2.95
CA ILE A 46 12.64 9.20 3.98
C ILE A 46 13.25 10.47 4.56
N ASP A 47 13.19 10.61 5.87
CA ASP A 47 13.75 11.76 6.59
C ASP A 47 15.28 11.64 6.83
N ASP A 48 15.88 12.66 7.42
CA ASP A 48 17.32 12.72 7.72
C ASP A 48 17.79 11.65 8.75
N HIS A 49 16.84 10.90 9.33
CA HIS A 49 17.09 9.82 10.28
C HIS A 49 16.76 8.43 9.70
N ASP A 50 16.68 8.33 8.37
CA ASP A 50 16.31 7.11 7.63
C ASP A 50 14.94 6.54 8.00
N LYS A 51 14.00 7.38 8.47
CA LYS A 51 12.64 6.97 8.82
C LYS A 51 11.66 7.37 7.73
N LEU A 52 10.65 6.52 7.56
CA LEU A 52 9.53 6.82 6.68
C LEU A 52 8.66 7.92 7.29
N GLY A 53 8.65 9.08 6.63
CA GLY A 53 7.73 10.17 6.90
C GLY A 53 6.50 10.10 5.99
N THR A 54 5.36 10.53 6.52
CA THR A 54 4.09 10.57 5.77
C THR A 54 3.36 11.85 6.09
N VAL A 55 2.94 12.57 5.04
CA VAL A 55 2.19 13.83 5.15
C VAL A 55 1.01 13.82 4.20
N LEU A 56 -0.19 14.06 4.72
CA LEU A 56 -1.38 14.29 3.89
C LEU A 56 -1.30 15.69 3.28
N LEU A 57 -1.12 15.76 1.96
CA LEU A 57 -1.02 17.03 1.24
C LEU A 57 -2.37 17.74 1.15
N GLY A 58 -3.43 16.98 0.92
CA GLY A 58 -4.79 17.51 0.87
C GLY A 58 -5.84 16.42 0.64
N VAL A 59 -7.06 16.76 1.04
CA VAL A 59 -8.29 16.05 0.67
C VAL A 59 -9.20 17.09 0.03
N GLU A 60 -9.33 16.98 -1.29
CA GLU A 60 -10.08 17.96 -2.08
C GLU A 60 -11.45 17.41 -2.47
N LYS A 61 -12.50 18.20 -2.25
CA LYS A 61 -13.80 17.93 -2.86
C LYS A 61 -13.68 18.09 -4.36
N PHE A 62 -14.09 17.06 -5.11
CA PHE A 62 -13.88 16.99 -6.54
C PHE A 62 -15.22 17.12 -7.31
N PRO A 63 -15.72 18.35 -7.53
CA PRO A 63 -17.02 18.58 -8.15
C PRO A 63 -17.02 18.40 -9.67
N ASN A 64 -15.83 18.33 -10.29
CA ASN A 64 -15.66 18.24 -11.74
C ASN A 64 -15.77 16.80 -12.22
N SER A 65 -15.93 16.62 -13.54
CA SER A 65 -15.82 15.31 -14.16
C SER A 65 -14.44 14.68 -13.86
N HIS A 66 -14.41 13.38 -13.57
CA HIS A 66 -13.22 12.63 -13.15
C HIS A 66 -12.28 12.33 -14.34
N THR A 67 -11.99 13.35 -15.16
CA THR A 67 -11.04 13.23 -16.27
C THR A 67 -9.60 13.23 -15.78
N ALA A 68 -8.72 12.58 -16.53
CA ALA A 68 -7.28 12.57 -16.22
C ALA A 68 -6.68 13.99 -16.16
N ALA A 69 -7.17 14.92 -16.96
CA ALA A 69 -6.73 16.32 -16.98
C ALA A 69 -7.10 17.05 -15.69
N ASN A 70 -8.36 16.94 -15.26
CA ASN A 70 -8.83 17.57 -14.02
C ASN A 70 -8.11 17.02 -12.78
N ILE A 71 -7.92 15.69 -12.73
CA ILE A 71 -7.18 15.03 -11.63
C ILE A 71 -5.72 15.50 -11.64
N ALA A 72 -5.08 15.60 -12.81
CA ALA A 72 -3.71 16.07 -12.92
C ALA A 72 -3.57 17.53 -12.47
N GLN A 73 -4.54 18.38 -12.79
CA GLN A 73 -4.54 19.78 -12.39
C GLN A 73 -4.57 19.93 -10.85
N VAL A 74 -5.47 19.21 -10.16
CA VAL A 74 -5.53 19.26 -8.68
C VAL A 74 -4.22 18.78 -8.06
N LYS A 75 -3.65 17.68 -8.58
CA LYS A 75 -2.36 17.18 -8.09
C LYS A 75 -1.22 18.18 -8.33
N THR A 76 -1.19 18.82 -9.49
CA THR A 76 -0.20 19.87 -9.80
C THR A 76 -0.32 21.03 -8.83
N THR A 77 -1.54 21.51 -8.53
CA THR A 77 -1.77 22.58 -7.55
C THR A 77 -1.22 22.19 -6.17
N LEU A 78 -1.52 20.98 -5.69
CA LEU A 78 -1.01 20.48 -4.42
C LEU A 78 0.53 20.37 -4.42
N MET A 79 1.13 19.80 -5.47
CA MET A 79 2.59 19.69 -5.58
C MET A 79 3.29 21.06 -5.56
N LEU A 80 2.73 22.06 -6.25
CA LEU A 80 3.22 23.44 -6.25
C LEU A 80 3.08 24.07 -4.86
N GLU A 81 1.91 23.94 -4.23
CA GLU A 81 1.66 24.48 -2.90
C GLU A 81 2.64 23.94 -1.84
N TRP A 82 3.02 22.66 -1.96
CA TRP A 82 3.94 22.00 -1.04
C TRP A 82 5.42 22.09 -1.48
N GLY A 83 5.71 22.67 -2.64
CA GLY A 83 7.07 22.85 -3.16
C GLY A 83 7.80 21.55 -3.48
N ILE A 84 7.07 20.54 -3.97
CA ILE A 84 7.59 19.19 -4.24
C ILE A 84 7.55 18.79 -5.72
N THR A 85 7.21 19.70 -6.62
CA THR A 85 6.96 19.39 -8.06
C THR A 85 8.12 18.61 -8.68
N ASP A 86 9.36 19.01 -8.40
CA ASP A 86 10.56 18.41 -8.99
C ASP A 86 11.12 17.23 -8.16
N LYS A 87 10.48 16.91 -7.04
CA LYS A 87 10.94 15.87 -6.10
C LYS A 87 10.16 14.56 -6.23
N VAL A 88 9.05 14.54 -7.00
CA VAL A 88 8.16 13.37 -7.08
C VAL A 88 8.75 12.29 -7.98
N GLY A 89 9.23 11.20 -7.39
CA GLY A 89 9.79 10.06 -8.10
C GLY A 89 8.75 9.04 -8.58
N CYS A 90 7.64 8.88 -7.86
CA CYS A 90 6.59 7.91 -8.20
C CYS A 90 5.22 8.36 -7.69
N LEU A 91 4.18 8.04 -8.44
CA LEU A 91 2.77 8.18 -8.06
C LEU A 91 2.12 6.79 -7.99
N VAL A 92 1.57 6.44 -6.85
CA VAL A 92 0.83 5.18 -6.63
C VAL A 92 -0.67 5.48 -6.58
N THR A 93 -1.46 4.80 -7.40
CA THR A 93 -2.93 4.92 -7.40
C THR A 93 -3.58 3.56 -7.64
N ASP A 94 -4.90 3.48 -7.63
CA ASP A 94 -5.61 2.34 -8.18
C ASP A 94 -5.33 2.17 -9.68
N ALA A 95 -5.85 1.07 -10.27
CA ALA A 95 -5.68 0.77 -11.69
C ALA A 95 -6.72 1.47 -12.59
N ALA A 96 -7.44 2.49 -12.11
CA ALA A 96 -8.44 3.20 -12.91
C ALA A 96 -7.78 3.91 -14.12
N PRO A 97 -8.37 3.80 -15.32
CA PRO A 97 -7.78 4.37 -16.53
C PRO A 97 -7.49 5.87 -16.46
N ASN A 98 -8.35 6.65 -15.80
CA ASN A 98 -8.17 8.08 -15.58
C ASN A 98 -6.98 8.39 -14.65
N MET A 99 -6.73 7.57 -13.64
CA MET A 99 -5.57 7.70 -12.74
C MET A 99 -4.26 7.38 -13.47
N ILE A 100 -4.24 6.31 -14.27
CA ILE A 100 -3.07 5.96 -15.12
C ILE A 100 -2.78 7.07 -16.13
N ALA A 101 -3.81 7.59 -16.81
CA ALA A 101 -3.67 8.69 -17.75
C ALA A 101 -3.23 10.00 -17.05
N CYS A 102 -3.70 10.26 -15.82
CA CYS A 102 -3.25 11.38 -15.00
C CYS A 102 -1.73 11.31 -14.75
N ALA A 103 -1.19 10.15 -14.36
CA ALA A 103 0.25 10.00 -14.14
C ALA A 103 1.06 10.28 -15.42
N ARG A 104 0.56 9.87 -16.60
CA ARG A 104 1.17 10.20 -17.89
C ARG A 104 1.14 11.71 -18.18
N ASN A 105 0.02 12.38 -17.91
CA ASN A 105 -0.10 13.84 -18.07
C ASN A 105 0.89 14.59 -17.18
N LEU A 106 1.11 14.10 -15.96
CA LEU A 106 2.09 14.65 -15.02
C LEU A 106 3.54 14.27 -15.35
N LYS A 107 3.76 13.34 -16.28
CA LYS A 107 5.08 12.75 -16.61
C LYS A 107 5.79 12.14 -15.40
N ILE A 108 5.03 11.62 -14.44
CA ILE A 108 5.53 10.96 -13.23
C ILE A 108 5.46 9.44 -13.42
N ARG A 109 6.47 8.71 -12.94
CA ARG A 109 6.43 7.24 -12.91
C ARG A 109 5.20 6.77 -12.12
N HIS A 110 4.49 5.79 -12.65
CA HIS A 110 3.26 5.28 -12.05
C HIS A 110 3.44 3.85 -11.56
N ALA A 111 2.92 3.57 -10.38
CA ALA A 111 2.75 2.21 -9.86
C ALA A 111 1.30 1.99 -9.41
N VAL A 112 0.80 0.79 -9.62
CA VAL A 112 -0.55 0.41 -9.18
C VAL A 112 -0.53 0.02 -7.71
N CYS A 113 -1.53 0.44 -6.95
CA CYS A 113 -1.72 0.02 -5.56
C CYS A 113 -1.92 -1.51 -5.50
N ILE A 114 -0.98 -2.20 -4.86
CA ILE A 114 -0.98 -3.66 -4.82
C ILE A 114 -2.11 -4.21 -3.96
N ALA A 115 -2.45 -3.55 -2.86
CA ALA A 115 -3.59 -3.95 -2.03
C ALA A 115 -4.91 -3.90 -2.82
N HIS A 116 -5.11 -2.85 -3.63
CA HIS A 116 -6.25 -2.77 -4.54
C HIS A 116 -6.21 -3.87 -5.61
N ASN A 117 -5.03 -4.15 -6.17
CA ASN A 117 -4.87 -5.21 -7.16
C ASN A 117 -5.17 -6.59 -6.58
N LEU A 118 -4.71 -6.91 -5.35
CA LEU A 118 -5.09 -8.14 -4.64
C LEU A 118 -6.61 -8.24 -4.46
N ASN A 119 -7.27 -7.13 -4.09
CA ASN A 119 -8.73 -7.09 -4.00
C ASN A 119 -9.39 -7.48 -5.32
N LEU A 120 -8.93 -6.92 -6.44
CA LEU A 120 -9.46 -7.25 -7.77
C LEU A 120 -9.18 -8.69 -8.18
N ILE A 121 -8.00 -9.24 -7.87
CA ILE A 121 -7.65 -10.64 -8.14
C ILE A 121 -8.66 -11.56 -7.47
N VAL A 122 -8.94 -11.35 -6.18
CA VAL A 122 -9.86 -12.21 -5.44
C VAL A 122 -11.31 -12.04 -5.90
N LEU A 123 -11.81 -10.80 -6.02
CA LEU A 123 -13.18 -10.54 -6.45
C LEU A 123 -13.46 -11.14 -7.84
N LYS A 124 -12.56 -10.93 -8.81
CA LYS A 124 -12.69 -11.54 -10.14
C LYS A 124 -12.57 -13.05 -10.13
N SER A 125 -11.82 -13.63 -9.18
CA SER A 125 -11.77 -15.09 -9.02
C SER A 125 -13.08 -15.64 -8.45
N PHE A 126 -13.74 -14.90 -7.56
CA PHE A 126 -15.09 -15.26 -7.08
C PHE A 126 -16.10 -15.29 -8.23
N GLU A 127 -16.11 -14.27 -9.09
CA GLU A 127 -17.00 -14.18 -10.25
C GLU A 127 -16.86 -15.37 -11.22
N HIS A 128 -15.62 -15.90 -11.35
CA HIS A 128 -15.29 -16.99 -12.28
C HIS A 128 -15.29 -18.38 -11.62
N THR A 129 -15.71 -18.48 -10.35
CA THR A 129 -15.80 -19.76 -9.64
C THR A 129 -17.26 -20.21 -9.56
N PRO A 130 -17.64 -21.29 -10.25
CA PRO A 130 -19.03 -21.77 -10.27
C PRO A 130 -19.58 -22.05 -8.87
N GLY A 131 -20.80 -21.64 -8.59
CA GLY A 131 -21.51 -21.86 -7.33
C GLY A 131 -21.04 -21.00 -6.15
N LEU A 132 -19.87 -20.34 -6.24
CA LEU A 132 -19.31 -19.54 -5.13
C LEU A 132 -20.19 -18.32 -4.82
N ASN A 133 -20.68 -17.62 -5.84
CA ASN A 133 -21.56 -16.48 -5.64
C ASN A 133 -22.92 -16.87 -5.06
N ASP A 134 -23.44 -18.04 -5.39
CA ASP A 134 -24.70 -18.55 -4.81
C ASP A 134 -24.50 -18.89 -3.33
N MET A 135 -23.43 -19.61 -3.00
CA MET A 135 -23.05 -19.92 -1.62
C MET A 135 -22.81 -18.63 -0.81
N ARG A 136 -22.10 -17.64 -1.37
CA ARG A 136 -21.87 -16.34 -0.75
C ARG A 136 -23.17 -15.60 -0.51
N THR A 137 -24.09 -15.59 -1.48
CA THR A 137 -25.42 -14.95 -1.36
C THR A 137 -26.26 -15.62 -0.27
N LYS A 138 -26.27 -16.95 -0.21
CA LYS A 138 -26.93 -17.72 0.84
C LYS A 138 -26.36 -17.42 2.22
N SER A 139 -25.03 -17.39 2.33
CA SER A 139 -24.31 -17.01 3.57
C SER A 139 -24.67 -15.60 4.02
N ARG A 140 -24.69 -14.63 3.08
CA ARG A 140 -25.08 -13.25 3.34
C ARG A 140 -26.50 -13.14 3.90
N LYS A 141 -27.45 -13.86 3.33
CA LYS A 141 -28.84 -13.86 3.82
C LYS A 141 -28.93 -14.34 5.27
N ILE A 142 -28.23 -15.42 5.62
CA ILE A 142 -28.17 -15.95 6.99
C ILE A 142 -27.56 -14.91 7.93
N VAL A 143 -26.42 -14.35 7.56
CA VAL A 143 -25.71 -13.33 8.36
C VAL A 143 -26.60 -12.09 8.55
N THR A 144 -27.23 -11.60 7.49
CA THR A 144 -28.14 -10.44 7.56
C THR A 144 -29.29 -10.69 8.53
N TYR A 145 -29.90 -11.87 8.48
CA TYR A 145 -31.00 -12.24 9.38
C TYR A 145 -30.59 -12.15 10.86
N PHE A 146 -29.45 -12.72 11.22
CA PHE A 146 -28.93 -12.64 12.62
C PHE A 146 -28.46 -11.24 13.01
N ARG A 147 -28.24 -10.35 12.07
CA ARG A 147 -27.83 -8.96 12.35
C ARG A 147 -29.00 -8.00 12.44
N THR A 148 -30.10 -8.25 11.76
CA THR A 148 -31.24 -7.34 11.65
C THR A 148 -32.42 -7.75 12.54
N SER A 149 -32.57 -9.03 12.87
CA SER A 149 -33.61 -9.52 13.77
C SER A 149 -33.08 -9.60 15.21
N THR A 150 -33.72 -8.88 16.13
CA THR A 150 -33.42 -8.95 17.57
C THR A 150 -33.64 -10.34 18.13
N THR A 151 -34.78 -10.97 17.79
CA THR A 151 -35.13 -12.33 18.22
C THR A 151 -34.10 -13.36 17.72
N ALA A 152 -33.67 -13.28 16.44
CA ALA A 152 -32.67 -14.18 15.91
C ALA A 152 -31.33 -14.00 16.60
N LYS A 153 -30.90 -12.74 16.82
CA LYS A 153 -29.68 -12.41 17.54
C LYS A 153 -29.67 -12.96 18.98
N GLU A 154 -30.74 -12.73 19.73
CA GLU A 154 -30.89 -13.24 21.09
C GLU A 154 -30.86 -14.77 21.12
N ARG A 155 -31.56 -15.41 20.19
CA ARG A 155 -31.56 -16.87 20.05
C ARG A 155 -30.17 -17.42 19.76
N LEU A 156 -29.41 -16.81 18.86
CA LEU A 156 -28.03 -17.20 18.58
C LEU A 156 -27.17 -17.08 19.83
N THR A 157 -27.25 -15.96 20.55
CA THR A 157 -26.52 -15.76 21.82
C THR A 157 -26.81 -16.84 22.82
N GLN A 158 -28.11 -17.18 23.06
CA GLN A 158 -28.51 -18.25 23.98
C GLN A 158 -27.94 -19.61 23.57
N VAL A 159 -27.90 -19.90 22.26
CA VAL A 159 -27.36 -21.17 21.76
C VAL A 159 -25.84 -21.21 21.95
N GLN A 160 -25.12 -20.13 21.63
CA GLN A 160 -23.68 -20.02 21.85
C GLN A 160 -23.29 -20.24 23.32
N GLU A 161 -24.01 -19.62 24.26
CA GLU A 161 -23.81 -19.76 25.71
C GLU A 161 -24.08 -21.19 26.15
N ARG A 162 -25.19 -21.82 25.71
CA ARG A 162 -25.52 -23.23 26.02
C ARG A 162 -24.47 -24.23 25.53
N MET A 163 -23.80 -23.90 24.38
CA MET A 163 -22.72 -24.71 23.85
C MET A 163 -21.36 -24.40 24.47
N GLY A 164 -21.31 -23.51 25.48
CA GLY A 164 -20.09 -23.14 26.20
C GLY A 164 -19.12 -22.26 25.38
N GLY A 165 -19.61 -21.69 24.28
CA GLY A 165 -18.83 -20.82 23.39
C GLY A 165 -19.01 -19.34 23.72
N PRO A 166 -18.11 -18.48 23.19
CA PRO A 166 -18.24 -17.03 23.35
C PRO A 166 -19.42 -16.49 22.54
N SER A 167 -20.11 -15.48 23.07
CA SER A 167 -21.16 -14.76 22.34
C SER A 167 -20.53 -13.86 21.25
N LEU A 168 -20.48 -14.36 20.02
CA LEU A 168 -19.89 -13.71 18.86
C LEU A 168 -20.97 -13.18 17.91
N LYS A 169 -20.88 -11.88 17.58
CA LYS A 169 -21.73 -11.27 16.56
C LYS A 169 -21.30 -11.73 15.16
N MET A 170 -22.30 -11.94 14.29
CA MET A 170 -22.05 -12.20 12.86
C MET A 170 -21.45 -10.97 12.18
N ILE A 171 -20.54 -11.21 11.23
CA ILE A 171 -19.84 -10.17 10.46
C ILE A 171 -20.51 -10.07 9.09
N GLN A 172 -20.96 -8.86 8.72
CA GLN A 172 -21.54 -8.58 7.40
C GLN A 172 -20.44 -8.21 6.41
N GLU A 173 -20.54 -8.71 5.20
CA GLU A 173 -19.64 -8.33 4.11
C GLU A 173 -20.01 -6.98 3.49
N VAL A 174 -19.01 -6.40 2.81
CA VAL A 174 -19.13 -5.25 1.91
C VAL A 174 -18.68 -5.71 0.53
N ASP A 175 -19.54 -5.67 -0.46
CA ASP A 175 -19.33 -6.28 -1.79
C ASP A 175 -18.06 -5.87 -2.50
N THR A 176 -17.59 -4.64 -2.27
CA THR A 176 -16.41 -4.07 -2.92
C THR A 176 -15.08 -4.50 -2.29
N ARG A 177 -15.12 -5.17 -1.12
CA ARG A 177 -13.93 -5.53 -0.33
C ARG A 177 -13.90 -7.02 -0.04
N TRP A 178 -13.08 -7.78 -0.72
CA TRP A 178 -12.93 -9.22 -0.58
C TRP A 178 -12.65 -9.70 0.86
N ASN A 179 -11.85 -8.92 1.63
CA ASN A 179 -11.55 -9.24 3.03
C ASN A 179 -12.81 -9.33 3.89
N SER A 180 -13.81 -8.51 3.62
CA SER A 180 -15.07 -8.54 4.35
C SER A 180 -15.86 -9.83 4.06
N THR A 181 -15.80 -10.33 2.83
CA THR A 181 -16.36 -11.65 2.47
C THR A 181 -15.61 -12.76 3.20
N PHE A 182 -14.28 -12.71 3.22
CA PHE A 182 -13.46 -13.65 3.99
C PHE A 182 -13.87 -13.69 5.46
N HIS A 183 -13.95 -12.54 6.13
CA HIS A 183 -14.33 -12.46 7.53
C HIS A 183 -15.77 -12.88 7.79
N MET A 184 -16.71 -12.61 6.88
CA MET A 184 -18.07 -13.09 6.94
C MET A 184 -18.12 -14.62 6.91
N LEU A 185 -17.47 -15.23 5.91
CA LEU A 185 -17.47 -16.69 5.73
C LEU A 185 -16.71 -17.37 6.88
N ASP A 186 -15.60 -16.83 7.32
CA ASP A 186 -14.82 -17.37 8.46
C ASP A 186 -15.64 -17.35 9.76
N ARG A 187 -16.30 -16.23 10.08
CA ARG A 187 -17.19 -16.16 11.24
C ARG A 187 -18.37 -17.11 11.14
N LEU A 188 -18.95 -17.26 9.95
CA LEU A 188 -20.06 -18.18 9.72
C LEU A 188 -19.60 -19.64 9.87
N TYR A 189 -18.41 -19.97 9.36
CA TYR A 189 -17.80 -21.29 9.49
C TYR A 189 -17.48 -21.65 10.94
N GLN A 190 -16.89 -20.73 11.70
CA GLN A 190 -16.60 -20.88 13.12
C GLN A 190 -17.89 -21.10 13.94
N GLN A 191 -18.97 -20.44 13.55
CA GLN A 191 -20.25 -20.48 14.25
C GLN A 191 -21.28 -21.42 13.58
N ARG A 192 -20.86 -22.37 12.73
CA ARG A 192 -21.75 -23.22 11.96
C ARG A 192 -22.74 -24.03 12.82
N GLU A 193 -22.28 -24.58 13.93
CA GLU A 193 -23.10 -25.37 14.85
C GLU A 193 -24.13 -24.50 15.60
N PRO A 194 -23.74 -23.41 16.29
CA PRO A 194 -24.69 -22.50 16.92
C PRO A 194 -25.68 -21.88 15.92
N VAL A 195 -25.22 -21.51 14.72
CA VAL A 195 -26.09 -20.95 13.67
C VAL A 195 -27.11 -21.98 13.18
N GLY A 196 -26.69 -23.22 12.95
CA GLY A 196 -27.58 -24.30 12.54
C GLY A 196 -28.64 -24.59 13.59
N ALA A 197 -28.25 -24.71 14.87
CA ALA A 197 -29.18 -24.96 15.98
C ALA A 197 -30.13 -23.78 16.23
N ALA A 198 -29.66 -22.54 16.09
CA ALA A 198 -30.50 -21.36 16.21
C ALA A 198 -31.53 -21.28 15.07
N LEU A 199 -31.12 -21.49 13.80
CA LEU A 199 -32.04 -21.51 12.67
C LEU A 199 -33.11 -22.57 12.77
N ALA A 200 -32.76 -23.78 13.20
CA ALA A 200 -33.70 -24.87 13.39
C ALA A 200 -34.81 -24.58 14.43
N SER A 201 -34.55 -23.64 15.35
CA SER A 201 -35.49 -23.24 16.40
C SER A 201 -36.25 -21.95 16.11
N LEU A 202 -35.97 -21.31 14.97
CA LEU A 202 -36.59 -20.06 14.53
C LEU A 202 -37.57 -20.34 13.39
N ASN A 203 -38.69 -19.64 13.40
CA ASN A 203 -39.64 -19.71 12.27
C ASN A 203 -39.12 -18.76 11.17
N THR A 204 -38.43 -19.33 10.16
CA THR A 204 -37.84 -18.58 9.05
C THR A 204 -37.79 -19.43 7.78
N ASP A 205 -37.97 -18.79 6.64
CA ASP A 205 -37.88 -19.42 5.29
C ASP A 205 -36.41 -19.52 4.80
N LEU A 206 -35.43 -19.15 5.65
CA LEU A 206 -34.04 -19.24 5.27
C LEU A 206 -33.58 -20.70 5.17
N THR A 207 -33.04 -21.04 4.03
CA THR A 207 -32.41 -22.35 3.83
C THR A 207 -31.04 -22.37 4.52
N PRO A 208 -30.80 -23.25 5.51
CA PRO A 208 -29.48 -23.38 6.14
C PRO A 208 -28.45 -23.92 5.15
N LEU A 209 -27.17 -23.60 5.38
CA LEU A 209 -26.07 -24.20 4.63
C LEU A 209 -25.99 -25.70 4.91
N THR A 210 -25.70 -26.48 3.88
CA THR A 210 -25.46 -27.92 3.98
C THR A 210 -24.06 -28.22 4.50
N SER A 211 -23.80 -29.45 4.94
CA SER A 211 -22.45 -29.89 5.34
C SER A 211 -21.45 -29.74 4.19
N GLN A 212 -21.84 -30.04 2.96
CA GLN A 212 -20.98 -29.87 1.76
C GLN A 212 -20.66 -28.40 1.49
N GLU A 213 -21.63 -27.49 1.68
CA GLU A 213 -21.38 -26.04 1.54
C GLU A 213 -20.42 -25.55 2.64
N TYR A 214 -20.55 -26.02 3.87
CA TYR A 214 -19.59 -25.70 4.93
C TYR A 214 -18.19 -26.26 4.65
N GLU A 215 -18.07 -27.46 4.11
CA GLU A 215 -16.80 -28.04 3.68
C GLU A 215 -16.14 -27.16 2.60
N ALA A 216 -16.91 -26.78 1.58
CA ALA A 216 -16.44 -25.88 0.52
C ALA A 216 -16.02 -24.51 1.09
N ILE A 217 -16.77 -23.92 2.03
CA ILE A 217 -16.40 -22.69 2.72
C ILE A 217 -15.04 -22.88 3.43
N GLY A 218 -14.87 -23.95 4.21
CA GLY A 218 -13.65 -24.23 4.95
C GLY A 218 -12.44 -24.34 4.02
N GLU A 219 -12.58 -24.99 2.87
CA GLU A 219 -11.53 -25.10 1.86
C GLU A 219 -11.24 -23.76 1.17
N CYS A 220 -12.27 -23.01 0.78
CA CYS A 220 -12.10 -21.66 0.23
C CYS A 220 -11.37 -20.74 1.20
N LEU A 221 -11.66 -20.81 2.50
CA LEU A 221 -10.97 -20.03 3.53
C LEU A 221 -9.48 -20.39 3.62
N ARG A 222 -9.11 -21.69 3.50
CA ARG A 222 -7.70 -22.10 3.46
C ARG A 222 -6.96 -21.49 2.26
N VAL A 223 -7.56 -21.56 1.08
CA VAL A 223 -7.00 -20.97 -0.15
C VAL A 223 -6.87 -19.45 -0.06
N LEU A 224 -7.80 -18.78 0.62
CA LEU A 224 -7.82 -17.32 0.78
C LEU A 224 -6.97 -16.80 1.94
N SER A 225 -6.63 -17.65 2.91
CA SER A 225 -5.85 -17.25 4.09
C SER A 225 -4.50 -16.58 3.74
N PRO A 226 -3.69 -17.09 2.78
CA PRO A 226 -2.47 -16.42 2.35
C PRO A 226 -2.72 -15.01 1.78
N PHE A 227 -3.84 -14.80 1.08
CA PHE A 227 -4.23 -13.45 0.59
C PHE A 227 -4.54 -12.49 1.74
N GLN A 228 -5.22 -12.99 2.78
CA GLN A 228 -5.52 -12.19 3.97
C GLN A 228 -4.22 -11.70 4.62
N GLN A 229 -3.25 -12.58 4.81
CA GLN A 229 -1.95 -12.25 5.38
C GLN A 229 -1.18 -11.26 4.48
N ALA A 230 -1.14 -11.50 3.17
CA ALA A 230 -0.48 -10.61 2.21
C ALA A 230 -1.13 -9.22 2.19
N THR A 231 -2.47 -9.14 2.27
CA THR A 231 -3.17 -7.86 2.30
C THR A 231 -2.85 -7.07 3.57
N VAL A 232 -2.79 -7.72 4.73
CA VAL A 232 -2.40 -7.08 6.00
C VAL A 232 -0.97 -6.53 5.91
N GLU A 233 -0.02 -7.35 5.44
CA GLU A 233 1.40 -6.96 5.31
C GLU A 233 1.60 -5.79 4.35
N LEU A 234 0.87 -5.74 3.23
CA LEU A 234 0.97 -4.66 2.24
C LEU A 234 0.19 -3.40 2.61
N SER A 235 -0.72 -3.49 3.56
CA SER A 235 -1.51 -2.36 4.06
C SER A 235 -0.87 -1.70 5.28
N GLU A 236 0.31 -2.14 5.71
CA GLU A 236 1.00 -1.57 6.86
C GLU A 236 1.53 -0.17 6.55
N GLU A 237 0.98 0.83 7.22
CA GLU A 237 1.23 2.26 6.95
C GLU A 237 2.65 2.70 7.35
N LYS A 238 3.24 2.07 8.36
CA LYS A 238 4.51 2.51 8.97
C LYS A 238 5.77 1.92 8.34
N ARG A 239 5.64 1.09 7.31
CA ARG A 239 6.77 0.41 6.67
C ARG A 239 6.77 0.58 5.17
N VAL A 240 7.97 0.72 4.60
CA VAL A 240 8.15 0.67 3.15
C VAL A 240 7.80 -0.72 2.65
N SER A 241 6.84 -0.84 1.74
CA SER A 241 6.35 -2.11 1.19
C SER A 241 6.85 -2.42 -0.22
N GLY A 242 7.34 -1.43 -0.97
CA GLY A 242 7.69 -1.58 -2.39
C GLY A 242 8.66 -2.72 -2.70
N SER A 243 9.70 -2.91 -1.86
CA SER A 243 10.68 -3.99 -2.03
C SER A 243 10.12 -5.39 -1.77
N LYS A 244 9.06 -5.49 -0.95
CA LYS A 244 8.41 -6.75 -0.58
C LYS A 244 7.40 -7.25 -1.63
N VAL A 245 6.96 -6.38 -2.54
CA VAL A 245 5.84 -6.67 -3.44
C VAL A 245 6.10 -7.91 -4.28
N ILE A 246 7.18 -7.94 -5.07
CA ILE A 246 7.51 -9.08 -5.93
C ILE A 246 7.72 -10.37 -5.11
N PRO A 247 8.56 -10.38 -4.06
CA PRO A 247 8.74 -11.57 -3.22
C PRO A 247 7.44 -12.08 -2.59
N LEU A 248 6.62 -11.19 -2.06
CA LEU A 248 5.37 -11.56 -1.39
C LEU A 248 4.36 -12.15 -2.37
N MET A 249 4.22 -11.56 -3.57
CA MET A 249 3.35 -12.08 -4.62
C MET A 249 3.81 -13.45 -5.12
N ASN A 250 5.13 -13.68 -5.19
CA ASN A 250 5.70 -14.98 -5.54
C ASN A 250 5.41 -16.03 -4.45
N MET A 251 5.61 -15.69 -3.17
CA MET A 251 5.26 -16.55 -2.04
C MET A 251 3.76 -16.86 -2.01
N LEU A 252 2.93 -15.85 -2.23
CA LEU A 252 1.47 -15.99 -2.28
C LEU A 252 1.05 -16.97 -3.38
N GLN A 253 1.60 -16.85 -4.58
CA GLN A 253 1.31 -17.79 -5.66
C GLN A 253 1.66 -19.23 -5.27
N ARG A 254 2.85 -19.46 -4.70
CA ARG A 254 3.27 -20.80 -4.27
C ARG A 254 2.38 -21.37 -3.17
N ALA A 255 1.97 -20.53 -2.21
CA ALA A 255 1.08 -20.95 -1.12
C ALA A 255 -0.29 -21.39 -1.66
N VAL A 256 -0.88 -20.59 -2.58
CA VAL A 256 -2.17 -20.94 -3.19
C VAL A 256 -2.08 -22.18 -4.09
N ASP A 257 -0.99 -22.33 -4.84
CA ASP A 257 -0.73 -23.50 -5.69
C ASP A 257 -0.63 -24.79 -4.83
N SER A 258 0.11 -24.72 -3.72
CA SER A 258 0.24 -25.82 -2.75
C SER A 258 -1.10 -26.16 -2.08
N GLU A 259 -1.87 -25.16 -1.63
CA GLU A 259 -3.20 -25.40 -1.05
C GLU A 259 -4.16 -26.00 -2.09
N GLY A 260 -4.11 -25.50 -3.33
CA GLY A 260 -4.97 -25.95 -4.42
C GLY A 260 -4.85 -27.45 -4.72
N THR A 261 -3.68 -28.05 -4.51
CA THR A 261 -3.46 -29.50 -4.71
C THR A 261 -4.14 -30.37 -3.64
N ASN A 262 -4.52 -29.79 -2.51
CA ASN A 262 -5.12 -30.50 -1.37
C ASN A 262 -6.64 -30.26 -1.25
N MET A 263 -7.26 -29.62 -2.25
CA MET A 263 -8.69 -29.37 -2.24
C MET A 263 -9.48 -30.59 -2.68
N THR A 264 -10.54 -30.90 -1.93
CA THR A 264 -11.46 -32.01 -2.23
C THR A 264 -12.73 -31.52 -2.93
N THR A 265 -13.15 -30.29 -2.67
CA THR A 265 -14.30 -29.70 -3.33
C THR A 265 -13.94 -29.04 -4.66
N SER A 266 -14.76 -29.30 -5.69
CA SER A 266 -14.58 -28.66 -7.00
C SER A 266 -14.57 -27.15 -6.94
N MET A 267 -15.35 -26.54 -6.03
CA MET A 267 -15.41 -25.09 -5.84
C MET A 267 -14.07 -24.51 -5.38
N ALA A 268 -13.47 -25.07 -4.34
CA ALA A 268 -12.20 -24.58 -3.81
C ALA A 268 -11.05 -24.82 -4.79
N GLY A 269 -11.00 -25.98 -5.46
CA GLY A 269 -10.03 -26.25 -6.51
C GLY A 269 -10.12 -25.24 -7.65
N LYS A 270 -11.32 -24.92 -8.11
CA LYS A 270 -11.54 -23.94 -9.18
C LYS A 270 -11.21 -22.52 -8.74
N LEU A 271 -11.48 -22.17 -7.48
CA LEU A 271 -11.06 -20.90 -6.89
C LEU A 271 -9.53 -20.78 -6.89
N ALA A 272 -8.80 -21.81 -6.44
CA ALA A 272 -7.35 -21.84 -6.43
C ALA A 272 -6.76 -21.67 -7.84
N GLU A 273 -7.27 -22.39 -8.85
CA GLU A 273 -6.85 -22.24 -10.25
C GLU A 273 -7.03 -20.79 -10.75
N ASN A 274 -8.19 -20.18 -10.49
CA ASN A 274 -8.48 -18.83 -10.91
C ASN A 274 -7.54 -17.81 -10.23
N LEU A 275 -7.26 -17.98 -8.95
CA LEU A 275 -6.34 -17.14 -8.19
C LEU A 275 -4.90 -17.27 -8.72
N VAL A 276 -4.38 -18.48 -8.90
CA VAL A 276 -3.03 -18.73 -9.40
C VAL A 276 -2.83 -18.13 -10.79
N ARG A 277 -3.80 -18.31 -11.70
CA ARG A 277 -3.73 -17.72 -13.04
C ARG A 277 -3.59 -16.20 -12.97
N ARG A 278 -4.44 -15.52 -12.20
CA ARG A 278 -4.41 -14.06 -12.06
C ARG A 278 -3.17 -13.54 -11.35
N LEU A 279 -2.64 -14.31 -10.39
CA LEU A 279 -1.38 -13.98 -9.73
C LEU A 279 -0.21 -14.04 -10.72
N ARG A 280 -0.15 -15.05 -11.59
CA ARG A 280 0.89 -15.16 -12.64
C ARG A 280 0.89 -13.97 -13.59
N ASP A 281 -0.30 -13.58 -14.07
CA ASP A 281 -0.45 -12.42 -14.94
C ASP A 281 0.04 -11.14 -14.23
N THR A 282 -0.32 -10.98 -12.97
CA THR A 282 0.09 -9.84 -12.15
C THR A 282 1.60 -9.82 -11.91
N LEU A 283 2.22 -10.95 -11.55
CA LEU A 283 3.65 -11.07 -11.33
C LEU A 283 4.46 -10.71 -12.59
N SER A 284 4.06 -11.23 -13.74
CA SER A 284 4.71 -10.90 -15.02
C SER A 284 4.73 -9.39 -15.28
N ASN A 285 3.63 -8.70 -14.98
CA ASN A 285 3.53 -7.25 -15.11
C ASN A 285 4.41 -6.52 -14.08
N LEU A 286 4.40 -6.94 -12.81
CA LEU A 286 5.19 -6.32 -11.74
C LEU A 286 6.69 -6.44 -11.99
N GLU A 287 7.17 -7.60 -12.45
CA GLU A 287 8.58 -7.83 -12.80
C GLU A 287 9.03 -7.08 -14.06
N SER A 288 8.10 -6.44 -14.78
CA SER A 288 8.41 -5.55 -15.89
C SER A 288 8.48 -4.07 -15.48
N LEU A 289 7.97 -3.71 -14.31
CA LEU A 289 7.98 -2.34 -13.79
C LEU A 289 9.32 -2.01 -13.12
N SER A 290 10.05 -1.03 -13.69
CA SER A 290 11.37 -0.63 -13.19
C SER A 290 11.38 -0.26 -11.71
N VAL A 291 10.35 0.44 -11.24
CA VAL A 291 10.22 0.87 -9.84
C VAL A 291 10.16 -0.33 -8.89
N MET A 292 9.39 -1.37 -9.24
CA MET A 292 9.24 -2.56 -8.40
C MET A 292 10.49 -3.45 -8.43
N THR A 293 11.06 -3.65 -9.64
CA THR A 293 12.27 -4.46 -9.78
C THR A 293 13.47 -3.83 -9.08
N MET A 294 13.65 -2.51 -9.18
CA MET A 294 14.71 -1.79 -8.49
C MET A 294 14.51 -1.80 -6.98
N ALA A 295 13.29 -1.60 -6.49
CA ALA A 295 13.00 -1.70 -5.06
C ALA A 295 13.38 -3.09 -4.50
N THR A 296 13.02 -4.17 -5.21
CA THR A 296 13.36 -5.54 -4.80
C THR A 296 14.87 -5.80 -4.87
N MET A 297 15.55 -5.34 -5.93
CA MET A 297 17.00 -5.51 -6.11
C MET A 297 17.83 -4.81 -5.05
N LEU A 298 17.42 -3.61 -4.64
CA LEU A 298 18.15 -2.79 -3.65
C LEU A 298 17.94 -3.30 -2.22
N ASP A 299 16.90 -4.11 -1.97
CA ASP A 299 16.68 -4.68 -0.65
C ASP A 299 17.60 -5.89 -0.42
N PRO A 300 18.52 -5.84 0.55
CA PRO A 300 19.50 -6.90 0.80
C PRO A 300 18.87 -8.25 1.17
N ARG A 301 17.60 -8.25 1.61
CA ARG A 301 16.85 -9.48 1.96
C ARG A 301 16.42 -10.27 0.74
N PHE A 302 16.17 -9.60 -0.38
CA PHE A 302 15.54 -10.20 -1.55
C PHE A 302 16.49 -10.31 -2.75
N ARG A 303 17.06 -9.19 -3.19
CA ARG A 303 17.97 -9.14 -4.36
C ARG A 303 17.37 -9.90 -5.56
N THR A 304 18.13 -10.78 -6.20
CA THR A 304 17.68 -11.62 -7.31
C THR A 304 16.75 -12.77 -6.88
N HIS A 305 16.81 -13.19 -5.61
CA HIS A 305 16.02 -14.30 -5.09
C HIS A 305 14.53 -13.94 -4.92
N GLY A 306 14.20 -12.66 -4.87
CA GLY A 306 12.81 -12.20 -4.78
C GLY A 306 12.00 -12.42 -6.07
N PHE A 307 12.66 -12.59 -7.20
CA PHE A 307 12.01 -12.70 -8.51
C PHE A 307 11.44 -14.08 -8.78
N PHE A 308 10.35 -14.13 -9.51
CA PHE A 308 9.79 -15.36 -10.07
C PHE A 308 10.56 -15.78 -11.32
N SER A 309 10.85 -14.82 -12.21
CA SER A 309 11.56 -15.04 -13.46
C SER A 309 13.05 -14.71 -13.34
N GLN A 310 13.92 -15.72 -13.58
CA GLN A 310 15.38 -15.52 -13.60
C GLN A 310 15.83 -14.53 -14.70
N SER A 311 15.15 -14.53 -15.85
CA SER A 311 15.40 -13.56 -16.91
C SER A 311 15.14 -12.13 -16.44
N LYS A 312 14.01 -11.90 -15.76
CA LYS A 312 13.67 -10.58 -15.21
C LYS A 312 14.62 -10.15 -14.09
N ALA A 313 15.10 -11.06 -13.26
CA ALA A 313 16.16 -10.78 -12.31
C ALA A 313 17.45 -10.31 -13.01
N SER A 314 17.86 -10.98 -14.10
CA SER A 314 19.05 -10.59 -14.89
C SER A 314 18.89 -9.23 -15.57
N GLU A 315 17.71 -8.95 -16.13
CA GLU A 315 17.36 -7.63 -16.69
C GLU A 315 17.44 -6.53 -15.60
N ALA A 316 16.94 -6.80 -14.39
CA ALA A 316 17.00 -5.88 -13.26
C ALA A 316 18.44 -5.57 -12.82
N VAL A 317 19.33 -6.59 -12.78
CA VAL A 317 20.76 -6.41 -12.51
C VAL A 317 21.42 -5.50 -13.56
N THR A 318 21.14 -5.73 -14.84
CA THR A 318 21.68 -4.92 -15.93
C THR A 318 21.24 -3.46 -15.81
N ARG A 319 19.96 -3.25 -15.51
CA ARG A 319 19.41 -1.92 -15.26
C ARG A 319 20.07 -1.23 -14.06
N LEU A 320 20.22 -1.95 -12.93
CA LEU A 320 20.87 -1.41 -11.73
C LEU A 320 22.29 -0.93 -12.04
N LYS A 321 23.07 -1.74 -12.78
CA LYS A 321 24.43 -1.36 -13.20
C LYS A 321 24.43 -0.08 -14.06
N ALA A 322 23.47 0.08 -14.97
CA ALA A 322 23.35 1.27 -15.80
C ALA A 322 22.98 2.53 -14.98
N GLU A 323 22.03 2.41 -14.04
CA GLU A 323 21.65 3.50 -13.14
C GLU A 323 22.83 3.92 -12.24
N CYS A 324 23.56 2.97 -11.65
CA CYS A 324 24.77 3.25 -10.86
C CYS A 324 25.83 3.97 -11.70
N ALA A 325 26.09 3.53 -12.93
CA ALA A 325 27.06 4.17 -13.83
C ALA A 325 26.64 5.60 -14.20
N THR A 326 25.34 5.87 -14.26
CA THR A 326 24.82 7.24 -14.48
C THR A 326 25.05 8.13 -13.27
N VAL A 327 24.73 7.64 -12.08
CA VAL A 327 24.97 8.39 -10.81
C VAL A 327 26.45 8.71 -10.64
N ILE A 328 27.35 7.73 -10.85
CA ILE A 328 28.80 7.93 -10.74
C ILE A 328 29.27 9.03 -11.72
N ARG A 329 28.79 9.02 -12.97
CA ARG A 329 29.14 10.04 -13.95
C ARG A 329 28.67 11.43 -13.57
N THR A 330 27.46 11.56 -13.04
CA THR A 330 26.90 12.87 -12.64
C THR A 330 27.59 13.43 -11.40
N THR A 331 27.99 12.59 -10.44
CA THR A 331 28.75 13.02 -9.25
C THR A 331 30.20 13.34 -9.57
N ALA A 332 30.82 12.69 -10.56
CA ALA A 332 32.21 12.97 -10.96
C ALA A 332 32.34 14.29 -11.76
N VAL A 333 31.28 14.87 -12.26
CA VAL A 333 31.28 16.13 -13.04
C VAL A 333 31.12 17.37 -12.14
N THR A 334 30.81 17.25 -10.87
CA THR A 334 30.83 18.36 -9.91
C THR A 334 32.27 18.53 -9.40
N PRO A 335 33.06 19.57 -9.83
CA PRO A 335 34.38 19.79 -9.31
C PRO A 335 34.29 20.12 -7.82
N SER A 336 35.13 19.46 -7.01
CA SER A 336 35.28 19.78 -5.61
C SER A 336 35.72 21.26 -5.49
N PRO A 337 35.21 22.06 -4.54
CA PRO A 337 35.63 23.46 -4.37
C PRO A 337 37.12 23.64 -4.05
N SER A 338 37.89 22.56 -3.90
CA SER A 338 39.32 22.56 -3.58
C SER A 338 40.27 22.67 -4.80
N ASP A 339 39.75 22.56 -6.05
CA ASP A 339 40.61 22.62 -7.25
C ASP A 339 40.58 23.97 -7.97
N ALA A 340 40.26 25.06 -7.26
CA ALA A 340 40.52 26.40 -7.78
C ALA A 340 42.02 26.65 -7.80
N PRO A 341 42.64 27.01 -8.94
CA PRO A 341 44.08 27.35 -8.98
C PRO A 341 44.36 28.54 -8.07
N SER A 342 45.34 28.40 -7.20
CA SER A 342 45.81 29.46 -6.32
C SER A 342 46.12 30.72 -7.13
N PRO A 343 45.70 31.92 -6.70
CA PRO A 343 46.04 33.14 -7.41
C PRO A 343 47.58 33.34 -7.40
N PRO A 344 48.14 33.89 -8.49
CA PRO A 344 49.58 34.12 -8.58
C PRO A 344 50.08 35.06 -7.47
N PRO A 345 51.34 34.88 -6.96
CA PRO A 345 51.84 35.68 -5.87
C PRO A 345 52.01 37.15 -6.30
N GLN A 346 51.45 38.06 -5.50
CA GLN A 346 51.63 39.50 -5.69
C GLN A 346 53.09 39.89 -5.40
N PRO A 347 53.70 40.81 -6.15
CA PRO A 347 55.07 41.26 -5.89
C PRO A 347 55.15 42.04 -4.57
N ALA A 348 56.24 41.74 -3.78
CA ALA A 348 56.51 42.34 -2.52
C ALA A 348 56.77 43.89 -2.64
N GLN A 349 55.94 44.65 -1.92
CA GLN A 349 56.23 46.07 -1.67
C GLN A 349 57.20 46.22 -0.50
N ALA A 350 58.20 47.05 -0.72
CA ALA A 350 59.35 47.32 0.14
C ALA A 350 58.98 47.98 1.48
N ALA A 351 59.68 47.59 2.51
CA ALA A 351 59.55 48.06 3.88
C ALA A 351 60.06 49.51 4.06
N GLY A 352 59.34 50.38 4.75
CA GLY A 352 59.74 51.64 5.36
C GLY A 352 59.66 51.50 6.89
N PRO A 353 60.47 52.32 7.66
CA PRO A 353 60.98 51.88 8.93
C PRO A 353 60.07 52.10 10.15
N ALA A 354 60.44 51.38 11.21
CA ALA A 354 59.81 51.28 12.51
C ALA A 354 59.78 52.60 13.31
N THR A 355 58.67 52.76 14.08
CA THR A 355 58.69 53.58 15.33
C THR A 355 58.05 52.77 16.45
N THR A 356 58.81 52.66 17.51
CA THR A 356 58.60 52.06 18.82
C THR A 356 57.65 52.87 19.69
N SER A 357 56.78 52.16 20.44
CA SER A 357 56.41 52.34 21.87
C SER A 357 55.10 51.64 22.12
N GLY A 358 54.91 50.78 23.07
CA GLY A 358 55.02 50.77 24.45
C GLY A 358 53.95 49.86 25.01
N SER A 359 54.34 48.85 25.73
CA SER A 359 53.72 48.04 26.80
C SER A 359 52.32 48.36 27.28
N GLN A 360 51.50 47.31 27.51
CA GLN A 360 51.10 46.78 28.83
C GLN A 360 50.02 45.71 28.71
N THR A 361 50.36 44.50 29.15
CA THR A 361 49.75 43.57 30.17
C THR A 361 48.29 43.67 30.50
N SER A 362 47.58 42.57 30.44
CA SER A 362 47.11 41.62 31.46
C SER A 362 45.92 40.83 30.96
N GLN A 363 46.01 39.51 31.00
CA GLN A 363 45.36 38.56 31.96
C GLN A 363 43.87 38.79 32.16
N ASP A 364 42.98 37.94 31.98
CA ASP A 364 42.78 36.62 32.54
C ASP A 364 41.42 36.01 32.08
N ARG A 365 41.40 34.70 31.84
CA ARG A 365 40.55 33.67 32.46
C ARG A 365 39.06 33.51 32.12
N TRP A 366 38.78 32.32 31.55
CA TRP A 366 38.01 31.13 31.97
C TRP A 366 36.46 31.20 31.94
N ILE A 367 35.86 30.39 31.03
CA ILE A 367 34.95 29.20 31.15
C ILE A 367 33.94 29.22 32.36
N PRO A 368 32.75 28.63 32.28
CA PRO A 368 32.35 27.37 31.60
C PRO A 368 31.31 27.49 30.49
#